data_5771ab016860fb2414d0f6988479dd24
#
_entry.id   5771ab016860fb2414d0f6988479dd24
#
_cell.length_a   1.000
_cell.length_b   1.000
_cell.length_c   1.000
_cell.angle_alpha   90.00
_cell.angle_beta   90.00
_cell.angle_gamma   90.00
#
_symmetry.space_group_name_H-M   'P 1'
#
loop_
_entity.id
_entity.type
_entity.pdbx_description
1 polymer ?
#
loop_
_entity_poly.entity_id
_entity_poly.type
_entity_poly.pdbx_seq_one_letter_code
_entity_poly.pdbx_strand_id
1 'polypeptide(L)'
;MCRSVLCVLLLASVCYAQNQPQPKTPPGQVPVISGDLGDCTADFRVTNVKMKPVYNAKLSVEIKYGFGGFHRSTLEVYTNAEGKARFEGLPRKSRGPLSFTVDYHDRKTAVIVEPRDNCHGSYTAILPNQPLPTQDEDDSADE
;
A
#
# COMPACT_ATOMS: atom_id res chain seq x y z
N MET A 1 -22.37 -21.95 60.33
CA MET A 1 -20.93 -21.81 60.02
C MET A 1 -20.75 -22.09 58.53
N CYS A 2 -20.78 -21.07 57.71
CA CYS A 2 -20.67 -21.21 56.27
C CYS A 2 -19.45 -20.36 55.81
N ARG A 3 -18.36 -21.04 55.43
CA ARG A 3 -17.13 -20.38 54.98
C ARG A 3 -17.29 -20.06 53.50
N SER A 4 -17.44 -18.79 53.20
CA SER A 4 -17.36 -18.27 51.82
C SER A 4 -15.94 -18.34 51.30
N VAL A 5 -15.74 -19.14 50.25
CA VAL A 5 -14.53 -19.16 49.47
C VAL A 5 -14.72 -18.23 48.27
N LEU A 6 -14.06 -17.08 48.33
CA LEU A 6 -14.04 -16.08 47.25
C LEU A 6 -13.04 -16.53 46.17
N CYS A 7 -13.59 -17.03 45.09
CA CYS A 7 -12.77 -17.43 43.90
C CYS A 7 -12.54 -16.21 43.02
N VAL A 8 -11.35 -15.57 43.13
CA VAL A 8 -10.92 -14.49 42.27
C VAL A 8 -10.38 -15.09 40.96
N LEU A 9 -11.22 -15.07 39.91
CA LEU A 9 -10.82 -15.43 38.55
C LEU A 9 -10.12 -14.22 37.90
N LEU A 10 -8.80 -14.24 37.89
CA LEU A 10 -7.95 -13.34 37.09
C LEU A 10 -8.05 -13.75 35.61
N LEU A 11 -8.88 -13.03 34.84
CA LEU A 11 -8.92 -13.11 33.39
C LEU A 11 -7.70 -12.40 32.81
N ALA A 12 -6.66 -13.15 32.53
CA ALA A 12 -5.54 -12.68 31.72
C ALA A 12 -5.99 -12.55 30.25
N SER A 13 -6.34 -11.33 29.84
CA SER A 13 -6.59 -11.02 28.42
C SER A 13 -5.27 -11.06 27.66
N VAL A 14 -4.99 -12.17 27.01
CA VAL A 14 -3.87 -12.31 26.08
C VAL A 14 -4.28 -11.63 24.79
N CYS A 15 -3.78 -10.39 24.55
CA CYS A 15 -3.84 -9.74 23.25
C CYS A 15 -2.94 -10.51 22.28
N TYR A 16 -3.51 -11.44 21.52
CA TYR A 16 -2.85 -12.00 20.36
C TYR A 16 -2.82 -10.93 19.28
N ALA A 17 -1.67 -10.31 19.07
CA ALA A 17 -1.39 -9.56 17.85
C ALA A 17 -1.47 -10.56 16.69
N GLN A 18 -2.58 -10.55 15.96
CA GLN A 18 -2.77 -11.37 14.78
C GLN A 18 -1.89 -10.81 13.67
N ASN A 19 -0.68 -11.34 13.56
CA ASN A 19 0.11 -11.27 12.33
C ASN A 19 -0.62 -12.17 11.32
N GLN A 20 -1.65 -11.60 10.65
CA GLN A 20 -2.34 -12.31 9.58
C GLN A 20 -1.38 -12.42 8.39
N PRO A 21 -0.96 -13.64 8.00
CA PRO A 21 -0.28 -13.81 6.73
C PRO A 21 -1.25 -13.40 5.62
N GLN A 22 -0.81 -12.47 4.76
CA GLN A 22 -1.60 -12.06 3.60
C GLN A 22 -2.04 -13.31 2.81
N PRO A 23 -3.31 -13.38 2.38
CA PRO A 23 -3.79 -14.48 1.55
C PRO A 23 -2.93 -14.54 0.29
N LYS A 24 -2.24 -15.66 0.08
CA LYS A 24 -1.51 -15.92 -1.15
C LYS A 24 -2.53 -15.95 -2.28
N THR A 25 -2.57 -14.90 -3.08
CA THR A 25 -3.42 -14.83 -4.27
C THR A 25 -3.09 -16.01 -5.19
N PRO A 26 -4.11 -16.78 -5.65
CA PRO A 26 -3.89 -17.87 -6.58
C PRO A 26 -3.12 -17.42 -7.83
N PRO A 27 -2.30 -18.29 -8.45
CA PRO A 27 -1.59 -17.97 -9.69
C PRO A 27 -2.58 -17.50 -10.76
N GLY A 28 -2.27 -16.36 -11.41
CA GLY A 28 -3.11 -15.76 -12.46
C GLY A 28 -4.19 -14.80 -11.99
N GLN A 29 -4.51 -14.74 -10.70
CA GLN A 29 -5.45 -13.74 -10.18
C GLN A 29 -4.72 -12.43 -9.87
N VAL A 30 -5.31 -11.30 -10.29
CA VAL A 30 -4.80 -9.97 -9.96
C VAL A 30 -5.22 -9.62 -8.54
N PRO A 31 -4.29 -9.33 -7.62
CA PRO A 31 -4.63 -8.85 -6.29
C PRO A 31 -5.36 -7.51 -6.36
N VAL A 32 -6.44 -7.38 -5.59
CA VAL A 32 -7.29 -6.18 -5.56
C VAL A 32 -7.39 -5.67 -4.14
N ILE A 33 -7.29 -4.35 -3.96
CA ILE A 33 -7.59 -3.65 -2.71
C ILE A 33 -8.62 -2.55 -2.98
N SER A 34 -9.67 -2.44 -2.14
CA SER A 34 -10.67 -1.38 -2.23
C SER A 34 -10.46 -0.31 -1.15
N GLY A 35 -10.55 0.96 -1.55
CA GLY A 35 -10.54 2.10 -0.65
C GLY A 35 -11.93 2.50 -0.15
N ASP A 36 -12.99 2.05 -0.83
CA ASP A 36 -14.40 2.38 -0.56
C ASP A 36 -14.69 3.90 -0.50
N LEU A 37 -13.89 4.70 -1.24
CA LEU A 37 -13.96 6.16 -1.27
C LEU A 37 -14.57 6.73 -2.57
N GLY A 38 -14.89 5.86 -3.54
CA GLY A 38 -15.44 6.23 -4.84
C GLY A 38 -15.54 5.07 -5.81
N ASP A 39 -15.65 5.39 -7.08
CA ASP A 39 -15.87 4.44 -8.19
C ASP A 39 -14.66 4.29 -9.12
N CYS A 40 -13.58 5.04 -8.89
CA CYS A 40 -12.41 4.97 -9.75
C CYS A 40 -11.51 3.76 -9.45
N THR A 41 -10.81 3.31 -10.48
CA THR A 41 -9.89 2.17 -10.41
C THR A 41 -8.54 2.51 -11.02
N ALA A 42 -7.48 1.88 -10.52
CA ALA A 42 -6.14 1.99 -11.08
C ALA A 42 -5.53 0.59 -11.18
N ASP A 43 -5.24 0.17 -12.42
CA ASP A 43 -4.55 -1.08 -12.71
C ASP A 43 -3.05 -0.82 -12.82
N PHE A 44 -2.25 -1.57 -12.09
CA PHE A 44 -0.80 -1.44 -12.10
C PHE A 44 -0.13 -2.68 -12.69
N ARG A 45 0.94 -2.41 -13.44
CA ARG A 45 1.93 -3.41 -13.84
C ARG A 45 3.31 -2.94 -13.40
N VAL A 46 3.95 -3.70 -12.53
CA VAL A 46 5.30 -3.42 -12.06
C VAL A 46 6.30 -4.25 -12.82
N THR A 47 7.29 -3.59 -13.42
CA THR A 47 8.37 -4.24 -14.17
C THR A 47 9.72 -3.70 -13.71
N ASN A 48 10.78 -4.44 -13.99
CA ASN A 48 12.13 -3.90 -13.92
C ASN A 48 12.51 -3.18 -15.22
N VAL A 49 13.70 -2.59 -15.30
CA VAL A 49 14.19 -1.89 -16.49
C VAL A 49 14.33 -2.78 -17.75
N LYS A 50 14.34 -4.11 -17.59
CA LYS A 50 14.33 -5.09 -18.69
C LYS A 50 12.91 -5.53 -19.06
N MET A 51 11.87 -4.80 -18.60
CA MET A 51 10.45 -5.07 -18.82
C MET A 51 9.98 -6.44 -18.29
N LYS A 52 10.74 -7.06 -17.39
CA LYS A 52 10.31 -8.30 -16.72
C LYS A 52 9.40 -7.96 -15.56
N PRO A 53 8.28 -8.70 -15.37
CA PRO A 53 7.37 -8.49 -14.25
C PRO A 53 8.07 -8.72 -12.90
N VAL A 54 7.72 -7.92 -11.91
CA VAL A 54 8.23 -8.03 -10.55
C VAL A 54 7.13 -8.61 -9.66
N TYR A 55 7.38 -9.79 -9.14
CA TYR A 55 6.51 -10.46 -8.19
C TYR A 55 6.72 -9.92 -6.78
N ASN A 56 5.61 -9.80 -6.02
CA ASN A 56 5.63 -9.39 -4.61
C ASN A 56 6.23 -7.99 -4.37
N ALA A 57 6.11 -7.07 -5.34
CA ALA A 57 6.37 -5.66 -5.13
C ALA A 57 5.19 -5.04 -4.37
N LYS A 58 5.48 -4.27 -3.33
CA LYS A 58 4.47 -3.56 -2.54
C LYS A 58 4.09 -2.26 -3.22
N LEU A 59 2.81 -2.08 -3.53
CA LEU A 59 2.24 -0.80 -3.93
C LEU A 59 1.47 -0.22 -2.76
N SER A 60 1.67 1.07 -2.50
CA SER A 60 0.96 1.79 -1.46
C SER A 60 0.54 3.17 -1.92
N VAL A 61 -0.60 3.66 -1.40
CA VAL A 61 -1.09 5.02 -1.62
C VAL A 61 -1.73 5.55 -0.35
N GLU A 62 -1.40 6.79 0.02
CA GLU A 62 -2.10 7.54 1.07
C GLU A 62 -3.15 8.44 0.43
N ILE A 63 -4.41 8.26 0.81
CA ILE A 63 -5.55 9.04 0.29
C ILE A 63 -6.06 9.94 1.41
N LYS A 64 -6.07 11.25 1.16
CA LYS A 64 -6.67 12.24 2.04
C LYS A 64 -8.08 12.54 1.57
N TYR A 65 -9.06 12.41 2.47
CA TYR A 65 -10.47 12.57 2.14
C TYR A 65 -11.25 13.30 3.25
N GLY A 66 -12.54 13.57 2.98
CA GLY A 66 -13.42 14.29 3.90
C GLY A 66 -13.21 15.80 3.88
N PHE A 67 -14.00 16.50 4.73
CA PHE A 67 -13.92 17.93 4.87
C PHE A 67 -12.54 18.35 5.41
N GLY A 68 -11.87 19.27 4.75
CA GLY A 68 -10.53 19.70 5.16
C GLY A 68 -9.41 18.67 4.86
N GLY A 69 -9.70 17.43 4.43
CA GLY A 69 -8.69 16.38 4.22
C GLY A 69 -8.11 15.84 5.52
N PHE A 70 -8.89 15.92 6.61
CA PHE A 70 -8.44 15.45 7.93
C PHE A 70 -8.42 13.92 8.05
N HIS A 71 -9.18 13.22 7.21
CA HIS A 71 -9.16 11.77 7.18
C HIS A 71 -8.09 11.27 6.22
N ARG A 72 -7.40 10.21 6.61
CA ARG A 72 -6.40 9.54 5.79
C ARG A 72 -6.69 8.06 5.74
N SER A 73 -6.52 7.46 4.58
CA SER A 73 -6.57 6.03 4.39
C SER A 73 -5.32 5.61 3.62
N THR A 74 -4.63 4.58 4.10
CA THR A 74 -3.49 3.99 3.39
C THR A 74 -3.93 2.64 2.85
N LEU A 75 -3.80 2.48 1.53
CA LEU A 75 -4.07 1.21 0.86
C LEU A 75 -2.75 0.58 0.45
N GLU A 76 -2.62 -0.71 0.68
CA GLU A 76 -1.42 -1.49 0.32
C GLU A 76 -1.82 -2.79 -0.36
N VAL A 77 -1.14 -3.13 -1.45
CA VAL A 77 -1.33 -4.39 -2.17
C VAL A 77 0.01 -4.86 -2.74
N TYR A 78 0.18 -6.17 -2.90
CA TYR A 78 1.39 -6.75 -3.49
C TYR A 78 1.09 -7.30 -4.88
N THR A 79 2.06 -7.20 -5.79
CA THR A 79 1.91 -7.69 -7.15
C THR A 79 1.92 -9.22 -7.21
N ASN A 80 1.13 -9.78 -8.16
CA ASN A 80 1.17 -11.20 -8.50
C ASN A 80 2.41 -11.57 -9.35
N ALA A 81 2.50 -12.83 -9.80
CA ALA A 81 3.61 -13.33 -10.61
C ALA A 81 3.79 -12.59 -11.95
N GLU A 82 2.72 -11.97 -12.49
CA GLU A 82 2.75 -11.15 -13.70
C GLU A 82 3.06 -9.68 -13.42
N GLY A 83 3.39 -9.33 -12.17
CA GLY A 83 3.66 -7.95 -11.74
C GLY A 83 2.41 -7.09 -11.64
N LYS A 84 1.21 -7.67 -11.57
CA LYS A 84 -0.06 -6.94 -11.59
C LYS A 84 -0.65 -6.76 -10.21
N ALA A 85 -1.31 -5.61 -10.01
CA ALA A 85 -2.15 -5.29 -8.85
C ALA A 85 -3.21 -4.27 -9.26
N ARG A 86 -4.35 -4.23 -8.54
CA ARG A 86 -5.46 -3.30 -8.79
C ARG A 86 -5.88 -2.60 -7.51
N PHE A 87 -6.13 -1.31 -7.65
CA PHE A 87 -6.83 -0.50 -6.65
C PHE A 87 -8.22 -0.16 -7.15
N GLU A 88 -9.21 -0.31 -6.29
CA GLU A 88 -10.61 0.02 -6.55
C GLU A 88 -11.13 0.98 -5.48
N GLY A 89 -12.31 1.56 -5.71
CA GLY A 89 -12.92 2.46 -4.73
C GLY A 89 -12.13 3.73 -4.50
N LEU A 90 -11.37 4.21 -5.50
CA LEU A 90 -10.61 5.45 -5.40
C LEU A 90 -11.52 6.67 -5.60
N PRO A 91 -11.28 7.79 -4.89
CA PRO A 91 -12.09 8.97 -5.03
C PRO A 91 -11.81 9.68 -6.36
N ARG A 92 -12.86 10.01 -7.13
CA ARG A 92 -12.74 10.83 -8.33
C ARG A 92 -12.27 12.26 -8.02
N LYS A 93 -12.69 12.81 -6.88
CA LYS A 93 -12.32 14.14 -6.40
C LYS A 93 -11.38 14.04 -5.22
N SER A 94 -10.12 13.75 -5.49
CA SER A 94 -9.05 13.89 -4.51
C SER A 94 -8.57 15.36 -4.43
N ARG A 95 -7.90 15.74 -3.33
CA ARG A 95 -7.31 17.09 -3.16
C ARG A 95 -6.07 17.35 -4.02
N GLY A 96 -5.72 16.44 -4.88
CA GLY A 96 -4.58 16.48 -5.78
C GLY A 96 -4.36 15.12 -6.37
N PRO A 97 -3.29 14.95 -7.14
CA PRO A 97 -2.93 13.66 -7.68
C PRO A 97 -2.69 12.64 -6.57
N LEU A 98 -2.99 11.39 -6.86
CA LEU A 98 -2.66 10.26 -5.99
C LEU A 98 -1.24 9.78 -6.33
N SER A 99 -0.36 9.76 -5.34
CA SER A 99 1.00 9.24 -5.51
C SER A 99 1.05 7.80 -5.02
N PHE A 100 1.19 6.88 -5.97
CA PHE A 100 1.38 5.47 -5.68
C PHE A 100 2.87 5.16 -5.57
N THR A 101 3.30 4.72 -4.41
CA THR A 101 4.68 4.28 -4.17
C THR A 101 4.79 2.80 -4.43
N VAL A 102 5.81 2.39 -5.15
CA VAL A 102 6.15 1.00 -5.39
C VAL A 102 7.48 0.69 -4.70
N ASP A 103 7.43 -0.22 -3.75
CA ASP A 103 8.59 -0.68 -2.98
C ASP A 103 8.92 -2.13 -3.33
N TYR A 104 10.18 -2.40 -3.59
CA TYR A 104 10.67 -3.77 -3.77
C TYR A 104 12.12 -3.88 -3.28
N HIS A 105 12.32 -4.55 -2.14
CA HIS A 105 13.58 -4.57 -1.42
C HIS A 105 14.07 -3.13 -1.11
N ASP A 106 15.24 -2.76 -1.61
CA ASP A 106 15.89 -1.45 -1.46
C ASP A 106 15.56 -0.45 -2.59
N ARG A 107 14.64 -0.81 -3.50
CA ARG A 107 14.28 -0.01 -4.68
C ARG A 107 12.89 0.57 -4.56
N LYS A 108 12.77 1.83 -4.91
CA LYS A 108 11.50 2.56 -4.90
C LYS A 108 11.26 3.29 -6.21
N THR A 109 10.01 3.42 -6.57
CA THR A 109 9.54 4.32 -7.62
C THR A 109 8.14 4.83 -7.27
N ALA A 110 7.71 5.89 -7.91
CA ALA A 110 6.37 6.43 -7.72
C ALA A 110 5.66 6.64 -9.06
N VAL A 111 4.34 6.47 -9.04
CA VAL A 111 3.46 6.74 -10.17
C VAL A 111 2.40 7.71 -9.72
N ILE A 112 2.27 8.81 -10.45
CA ILE A 112 1.25 9.84 -10.18
C ILE A 112 0.00 9.52 -11.00
N VAL A 113 -1.13 9.49 -10.34
CA VAL A 113 -2.45 9.19 -10.93
C VAL A 113 -3.40 10.34 -10.66
N GLU A 114 -4.06 10.82 -11.72
CA GLU A 114 -5.10 11.84 -11.65
C GLU A 114 -6.48 11.20 -11.90
N PRO A 115 -7.23 10.81 -10.85
CA PRO A 115 -8.53 10.16 -11.03
C PRO A 115 -9.60 11.05 -11.68
N ARG A 116 -9.41 12.37 -11.62
CA ARG A 116 -10.30 13.32 -12.31
C ARG A 116 -10.27 13.16 -13.81
N ASP A 117 -9.07 12.96 -14.35
CA ASP A 117 -8.83 12.90 -15.79
C ASP A 117 -9.00 11.47 -16.31
N ASN A 118 -8.56 10.50 -15.52
CA ASN A 118 -8.67 9.08 -15.86
C ASN A 118 -9.12 8.26 -14.65
N CYS A 119 -10.45 8.07 -14.54
CA CYS A 119 -11.06 7.33 -13.44
C CYS A 119 -10.81 5.81 -13.49
N HIS A 120 -10.49 5.27 -14.67
CA HIS A 120 -10.20 3.85 -14.89
C HIS A 120 -8.91 3.73 -15.71
N GLY A 121 -7.77 3.92 -15.04
CA GLY A 121 -6.47 3.99 -15.68
C GLY A 121 -5.64 2.72 -15.53
N SER A 122 -4.76 2.49 -16.52
CA SER A 122 -3.73 1.46 -16.44
C SER A 122 -2.34 2.10 -16.46
N TYR A 123 -1.50 1.70 -15.53
CA TYR A 123 -0.21 2.33 -15.27
C TYR A 123 0.90 1.29 -15.22
N THR A 124 2.07 1.64 -15.75
CA THR A 124 3.27 0.82 -15.63
C THR A 124 4.27 1.51 -14.72
N ALA A 125 4.68 0.83 -13.66
CA ALA A 125 5.75 1.26 -12.77
C ALA A 125 7.02 0.51 -13.10
N ILE A 126 8.10 1.23 -13.39
CA ILE A 126 9.40 0.65 -13.69
C ILE A 126 10.31 0.85 -12.48
N LEU A 127 10.74 -0.25 -11.88
CA LEU A 127 11.69 -0.22 -10.77
C LEU A 127 13.11 -0.02 -11.29
N PRO A 128 13.86 0.96 -10.75
CA PRO A 128 15.25 1.19 -11.13
C PRO A 128 16.14 0.00 -10.74
N ASN A 129 17.30 -0.14 -11.36
CA ASN A 129 18.26 -1.19 -11.01
C ASN A 129 19.04 -0.87 -9.74
N GLN A 130 19.11 0.40 -9.36
CA GLN A 130 19.87 0.86 -8.19
C GLN A 130 18.90 1.35 -7.09
N PRO A 131 19.29 1.24 -5.82
CA PRO A 131 18.60 1.91 -4.74
C PRO A 131 18.54 3.42 -4.99
N LEU A 132 17.50 4.09 -4.49
CA LEU A 132 17.50 5.54 -4.47
C LEU A 132 18.69 6.01 -3.63
N PRO A 133 19.46 7.04 -4.08
CA PRO A 133 20.49 7.62 -3.25
C PRO A 133 19.83 8.10 -1.94
N THR A 134 20.38 7.66 -0.81
CA THR A 134 20.02 8.20 0.49
C THR A 134 20.50 9.64 0.53
N GLN A 135 19.62 10.58 0.78
CA GLN A 135 19.95 12.02 0.91
C GLN A 135 20.62 12.33 2.26
N ASP A 136 21.64 11.58 2.64
CA ASP A 136 22.33 11.76 3.91
C ASP A 136 23.79 12.24 3.76
N GLU A 137 24.16 12.80 2.59
CA GLU A 137 25.51 13.33 2.42
C GLU A 137 25.48 14.70 1.71
N ASP A 138 25.04 15.75 2.40
CA ASP A 138 25.51 17.11 2.09
C ASP A 138 25.31 18.07 3.28
N ASP A 139 25.99 17.80 4.39
CA ASP A 139 26.15 18.77 5.46
C ASP A 139 27.57 18.70 6.05
N SER A 140 28.58 18.71 5.17
CA SER A 140 29.99 18.82 5.65
C SER A 140 30.87 19.39 4.56
N ALA A 141 30.69 20.65 4.17
CA ALA A 141 31.74 21.44 3.55
C ALA A 141 31.41 22.92 3.62
N ASP A 142 31.60 23.52 4.78
CA ASP A 142 32.00 24.93 4.85
C ASP A 142 32.83 25.18 6.14
N GLU A 143 34.12 25.14 6.01
CA GLU A 143 35.05 25.81 6.86
C GLU A 143 35.97 26.70 6.01
#